data_648007acdf802a26f7bf409fca0dea17
#
_entry.id   648007acdf802a26f7bf409fca0dea17
#
_cell.length_a   1.000
_cell.length_b   1.000
_cell.length_c   1.000
_cell.angle_alpha   90.00
_cell.angle_beta   90.00
_cell.angle_gamma   90.00
#
_symmetry.space_group_name_H-M   'P 1'
#
loop_
_entity.id
_entity.type
_entity.pdbx_description
1 polymer ?
#
loop_
_entity_poly.entity_id
_entity_poly.type
_entity_poly.pdbx_seq_one_letter_code
_entity_poly.pdbx_strand_id
1 'polypeptide(L)'
;MTDLGAARPRKAGSLERVRTFLAERGLDGGLVAFGDRSTKTCELAAEAVGCEVGQIVKSLVFVADERPVLALVAGDRRGDTAAIAALTDAATVHFADAETVRSATGYAIGGVSPYDLPDDLAVFVDDSLERFDILYTAAGTPASMVRIDRSVLFELVGGHVARISRSGAS
;
A
#
# COMPACT_ATOMS: atom_id res chain seq x y z
N MET A 1 16.04 -26.08 -21.84
CA MET A 1 15.42 -25.21 -22.50
C MET A 1 15.20 -23.89 -21.84
N THR A 2 15.67 -23.07 -22.32
CA THR A 2 15.64 -21.74 -21.94
C THR A 2 14.23 -21.31 -21.78
N ASP A 3 13.93 -21.04 -20.58
CA ASP A 3 13.03 -19.96 -20.41
C ASP A 3 13.62 -18.82 -21.21
N LEU A 4 13.16 -18.67 -22.37
CA LEU A 4 13.54 -17.67 -23.28
C LEU A 4 13.22 -16.32 -22.77
N GLY A 5 13.43 -16.16 -21.46
CA GLY A 5 13.16 -14.89 -20.92
C GLY A 5 11.95 -14.37 -21.67
N ALA A 6 10.83 -15.05 -21.48
CA ALA A 6 9.62 -14.37 -21.84
C ALA A 6 9.90 -12.97 -21.38
N ALA A 7 10.27 -12.11 -22.28
CA ALA A 7 10.54 -10.72 -21.99
C ALA A 7 9.38 -10.36 -21.10
N ARG A 8 9.65 -10.12 -19.83
CA ARG A 8 8.61 -9.60 -18.97
C ARG A 8 8.00 -8.51 -19.80
N PRO A 9 6.71 -8.62 -20.17
CA PRO A 9 6.13 -7.63 -21.04
C PRO A 9 6.50 -6.30 -20.43
N ARG A 10 7.07 -5.41 -21.21
CA ARG A 10 7.47 -4.08 -20.79
C ARG A 10 6.39 -3.63 -19.87
N LYS A 11 6.74 -3.49 -18.63
CA LYS A 11 5.94 -3.17 -17.47
C LYS A 11 4.50 -2.82 -17.84
N ALA A 12 3.60 -3.80 -17.74
CA ALA A 12 2.19 -3.47 -17.65
C ALA A 12 2.11 -2.28 -16.71
N GLY A 13 1.44 -1.23 -17.10
CA GLY A 13 1.32 -0.05 -16.24
C GLY A 13 0.92 -0.50 -14.84
N SER A 14 1.28 0.23 -13.82
CA SER A 14 1.02 -0.15 -12.43
C SER A 14 -0.44 -0.49 -12.18
N LEU A 15 -1.36 0.21 -12.83
CA LEU A 15 -2.80 -0.09 -12.76
C LEU A 15 -3.13 -1.47 -13.33
N GLU A 16 -2.59 -1.83 -14.48
CA GLU A 16 -2.81 -3.14 -15.09
C GLU A 16 -2.22 -4.27 -14.23
N ARG A 17 -1.11 -4.02 -13.59
CA ARG A 17 -0.49 -4.96 -12.65
C ARG A 17 -1.41 -5.25 -11.48
N VAL A 18 -2.00 -4.22 -10.89
CA VAL A 18 -2.98 -4.34 -9.80
C VAL A 18 -4.25 -5.03 -10.30
N ARG A 19 -4.76 -4.62 -11.47
CA ARG A 19 -5.95 -5.22 -12.07
C ARG A 19 -5.78 -6.73 -12.27
N THR A 20 -4.67 -7.15 -12.84
CA THR A 20 -4.36 -8.57 -13.07
C THR A 20 -4.29 -9.35 -11.77
N PHE A 21 -3.58 -8.80 -10.78
CA PHE A 21 -3.46 -9.42 -9.47
C PHE A 21 -4.84 -9.64 -8.82
N LEU A 22 -5.70 -8.64 -8.87
CA LEU A 22 -7.04 -8.72 -8.28
C LEU A 22 -7.96 -9.64 -9.08
N ALA A 23 -7.89 -9.59 -10.42
CA ALA A 23 -8.72 -10.42 -11.29
C ALA A 23 -8.45 -11.91 -11.09
N GLU A 24 -7.20 -12.30 -10.91
CA GLU A 24 -6.80 -13.68 -10.62
C GLU A 24 -7.42 -14.20 -9.32
N ARG A 25 -7.89 -13.32 -8.45
CA ARG A 25 -8.49 -13.62 -7.15
C ARG A 25 -9.98 -13.29 -7.07
N GLY A 26 -10.58 -12.87 -8.20
CA GLY A 26 -11.99 -12.47 -8.24
C GLY A 26 -12.30 -11.18 -7.52
N LEU A 27 -11.30 -10.28 -7.34
CA LEU A 27 -11.41 -9.06 -6.55
C LEU A 27 -11.36 -7.77 -7.36
N ASP A 28 -11.29 -7.85 -8.68
CA ASP A 28 -11.18 -6.68 -9.55
C ASP A 28 -12.44 -5.81 -9.61
N GLY A 29 -13.58 -6.31 -9.12
CA GLY A 29 -14.82 -5.52 -9.04
C GLY A 29 -14.74 -4.31 -8.09
N GLY A 30 -13.75 -4.26 -7.20
CA GLY A 30 -13.51 -3.11 -6.33
C GLY A 30 -12.63 -2.02 -6.93
N LEU A 31 -12.08 -2.24 -8.11
CA LEU A 31 -11.17 -1.30 -8.76
C LEU A 31 -11.95 -0.12 -9.36
N VAL A 32 -11.57 1.09 -8.97
CA VAL A 32 -12.20 2.34 -9.43
C VAL A 32 -11.13 3.28 -9.96
N ALA A 33 -11.34 3.80 -11.16
CA ALA A 33 -10.50 4.84 -11.75
C ALA A 33 -11.28 6.16 -11.80
N PHE A 34 -10.61 7.27 -11.50
CA PHE A 34 -11.22 8.57 -11.33
C PHE A 34 -10.95 9.54 -12.49
N GLY A 35 -10.36 9.09 -13.58
CA GLY A 35 -10.03 9.94 -14.73
C GLY A 35 -9.08 11.06 -14.33
N ASP A 36 -9.54 12.30 -14.46
CA ASP A 36 -8.73 13.49 -14.16
C ASP A 36 -8.69 13.86 -12.68
N ARG A 37 -9.47 13.20 -11.83
CA ARG A 37 -9.48 13.50 -10.40
C ARG A 37 -8.26 12.87 -9.73
N SER A 38 -7.55 13.70 -8.97
CA SER A 38 -6.39 13.23 -8.20
C SER A 38 -6.84 12.62 -6.87
N THR A 39 -6.24 11.48 -6.51
CA THR A 39 -6.37 10.86 -5.20
C THR A 39 -5.03 10.84 -4.46
N LYS A 40 -4.18 11.84 -4.73
CA LYS A 40 -2.82 11.91 -4.15
C LYS A 40 -2.79 12.06 -2.64
N THR A 41 -3.79 12.75 -2.06
CA THR A 41 -3.91 12.87 -0.61
C THR A 41 -5.05 12.00 -0.12
N CYS A 42 -4.99 11.59 1.15
CA CYS A 42 -6.06 10.80 1.74
C CYS A 42 -7.39 11.56 1.76
N GLU A 43 -7.35 12.86 1.96
CA GLU A 43 -8.53 13.72 1.93
C GLU A 43 -9.17 13.74 0.54
N LEU A 44 -8.37 13.92 -0.51
CA LEU A 44 -8.85 13.88 -1.89
C LEU A 44 -9.39 12.49 -2.27
N ALA A 45 -8.71 11.45 -1.84
CA ALA A 45 -9.15 10.07 -2.06
C ALA A 45 -10.48 9.80 -1.38
N ALA A 46 -10.63 10.19 -0.12
CA ALA A 46 -11.84 10.00 0.65
C ALA A 46 -13.03 10.78 0.03
N GLU A 47 -12.81 11.99 -0.42
CA GLU A 47 -13.82 12.79 -1.13
C GLU A 47 -14.23 12.10 -2.44
N ALA A 48 -13.28 11.60 -3.21
CA ALA A 48 -13.54 10.95 -4.50
C ALA A 48 -14.39 9.68 -4.36
N VAL A 49 -14.19 8.90 -3.33
CA VAL A 49 -14.93 7.64 -3.10
C VAL A 49 -16.11 7.80 -2.15
N GLY A 50 -16.22 8.93 -1.45
CA GLY A 50 -17.32 9.19 -0.52
C GLY A 50 -17.21 8.42 0.80
N CYS A 51 -16.01 8.34 1.38
CA CYS A 51 -15.77 7.64 2.64
C CYS A 51 -15.05 8.54 3.67
N GLU A 52 -14.83 8.01 4.85
CA GLU A 52 -14.01 8.67 5.88
C GLU A 52 -12.53 8.59 5.53
N VAL A 53 -11.77 9.61 5.90
CA VAL A 53 -10.32 9.66 5.65
C VAL A 53 -9.60 8.45 6.26
N GLY A 54 -10.04 8.00 7.43
CA GLY A 54 -9.47 6.82 8.10
C GLY A 54 -9.64 5.51 7.32
N GLN A 55 -10.58 5.44 6.39
CA GLN A 55 -10.78 4.26 5.53
C GLN A 55 -9.79 4.20 4.37
N ILE A 56 -9.08 5.28 4.10
CA ILE A 56 -8.02 5.30 3.09
C ILE A 56 -6.76 4.68 3.68
N VAL A 57 -6.22 3.69 3.01
CA VAL A 57 -5.00 3.01 3.43
C VAL A 57 -3.79 3.70 2.79
N LYS A 58 -2.91 4.24 3.62
CA LYS A 58 -1.60 4.74 3.17
C LYS A 58 -0.62 3.59 3.15
N SER A 59 0.05 3.39 2.03
CA SER A 59 1.13 2.42 1.89
C SER A 59 2.45 3.17 2.01
N LEU A 60 3.05 3.11 3.19
CA LEU A 60 4.26 3.86 3.53
C LEU A 60 5.46 2.93 3.54
N VAL A 61 6.51 3.29 2.82
CA VAL A 61 7.75 2.54 2.81
C VAL A 61 8.76 3.20 3.72
N PHE A 62 9.28 2.42 4.65
CA PHE A 62 10.36 2.82 5.56
C PHE A 62 11.59 1.98 5.32
N VAL A 63 12.72 2.47 5.75
CA VAL A 63 13.96 1.70 5.81
C VAL A 63 14.32 1.48 7.27
N ALA A 64 14.31 0.22 7.67
CA ALA A 64 14.67 -0.23 9.01
C ALA A 64 16.04 -0.92 8.93
N ASP A 65 17.09 -0.27 9.41
CA ASP A 65 18.47 -0.77 9.33
C ASP A 65 18.82 -1.32 7.93
N GLU A 66 18.65 -0.49 6.91
CA GLU A 66 18.93 -0.82 5.50
C GLU A 66 17.92 -1.75 4.82
N ARG A 67 16.90 -2.26 5.54
CA ARG A 67 15.88 -3.12 4.97
C ARG A 67 14.60 -2.34 4.72
N PRO A 68 14.04 -2.36 3.51
CA PRO A 68 12.75 -1.74 3.27
C PRO A 68 11.64 -2.53 3.95
N VAL A 69 10.68 -1.81 4.53
CA VAL A 69 9.46 -2.38 5.10
C VAL A 69 8.28 -1.55 4.63
N LEU A 70 7.14 -2.19 4.43
CA LEU A 70 5.90 -1.53 4.06
C LEU A 70 4.99 -1.46 5.28
N ALA A 71 4.49 -0.28 5.57
CA ALA A 71 3.49 -0.08 6.62
C ALA A 71 2.18 0.40 6.00
N LEU A 72 1.09 -0.32 6.27
CA LEU A 72 -0.26 0.09 5.88
C LEU A 72 -0.90 0.81 7.06
N VAL A 73 -1.20 2.08 6.89
CA VAL A 73 -1.66 2.98 7.95
C VAL A 73 -2.92 3.71 7.50
N ALA A 74 -3.86 3.92 8.43
CA ALA A 74 -5.08 4.67 8.12
C ALA A 74 -4.76 6.13 7.76
N GLY A 75 -5.56 6.69 6.84
CA GLY A 75 -5.34 8.03 6.30
C GLY A 75 -5.41 9.17 7.31
N ASP A 76 -6.05 8.95 8.46
CA ASP A 76 -6.13 9.91 9.57
C ASP A 76 -5.04 9.71 10.62
N ARG A 77 -4.05 8.88 10.34
CA ARG A 77 -2.94 8.55 11.25
C ARG A 77 -1.60 8.80 10.55
N ARG A 78 -0.54 8.87 11.33
CA ARG A 78 0.84 9.02 10.84
C ARG A 78 1.65 7.79 11.21
N GLY A 79 2.53 7.34 10.33
CA GLY A 79 3.49 6.30 10.67
C GLY A 79 4.40 6.73 11.84
N ASP A 80 4.62 5.82 12.78
CA ASP A 80 5.46 6.05 13.95
C ASP A 80 6.77 5.27 13.80
N THR A 81 7.83 5.97 13.46
CA THR A 81 9.13 5.35 13.21
C THR A 81 9.70 4.68 14.46
N ALA A 82 9.43 5.23 15.65
CA ALA A 82 9.87 4.62 16.91
C ALA A 82 9.17 3.28 17.16
N ALA A 83 7.87 3.21 16.87
CA ALA A 83 7.11 1.96 16.99
C ALA A 83 7.58 0.91 15.99
N ILE A 84 7.86 1.33 14.75
CA ILE A 84 8.40 0.43 13.73
C ILE A 84 9.79 -0.07 14.12
N ALA A 85 10.64 0.79 14.67
CA ALA A 85 11.96 0.40 15.16
C ALA A 85 11.86 -0.66 16.26
N ALA A 86 10.94 -0.48 17.21
CA ALA A 86 10.72 -1.45 18.28
C ALA A 86 10.22 -2.80 17.72
N LEU A 87 9.31 -2.76 16.78
CA LEU A 87 8.72 -3.95 16.18
C LEU A 87 9.72 -4.75 15.33
N THR A 88 10.61 -4.06 14.63
CA THR A 88 11.62 -4.67 13.73
C THR A 88 12.96 -4.92 14.41
N ASP A 89 13.12 -4.50 15.66
CA ASP A 89 14.39 -4.51 16.40
C ASP A 89 15.49 -3.73 15.65
N ALA A 90 15.10 -2.68 14.97
CA ALA A 90 16.02 -1.83 14.21
C ALA A 90 16.57 -0.70 15.08
N ALA A 91 17.83 -0.37 14.87
CA ALA A 91 18.45 0.80 15.51
C ALA A 91 17.96 2.11 14.91
N THR A 92 17.69 2.12 13.60
CA THR A 92 17.22 3.32 12.89
C THR A 92 16.09 2.98 11.94
N VAL A 93 15.09 3.87 11.87
CA VAL A 93 13.99 3.79 10.91
C VAL A 93 13.75 5.18 10.34
N HIS A 94 13.68 5.28 9.03
CA HIS A 94 13.36 6.52 8.33
C HIS A 94 12.51 6.23 7.09
N PHE A 95 11.86 7.27 6.57
CA PHE A 95 11.12 7.13 5.31
C PHE A 95 12.07 6.79 4.17
N ALA A 96 11.64 5.89 3.31
CA ALA A 96 12.37 5.55 2.10
C ALA A 96 12.30 6.70 1.08
N ASP A 97 13.38 6.90 0.33
CA ASP A 97 13.37 7.82 -0.80
C ASP A 97 12.64 7.19 -2.02
N ALA A 98 12.41 8.00 -3.05
CA ALA A 98 11.65 7.58 -4.23
C ALA A 98 12.29 6.37 -4.95
N GLU A 99 13.61 6.32 -5.01
CA GLU A 99 14.33 5.20 -5.63
C GLU A 99 14.16 3.92 -4.83
N THR A 100 14.28 3.98 -3.52
CA THR A 100 14.08 2.84 -2.63
C THR A 100 12.64 2.33 -2.69
N VAL A 101 11.66 3.24 -2.71
CA VAL A 101 10.24 2.87 -2.86
C VAL A 101 10.03 2.08 -4.14
N ARG A 102 10.54 2.58 -5.26
CA ARG A 102 10.40 1.91 -6.56
C ARG A 102 11.12 0.56 -6.58
N SER A 103 12.31 0.50 -6.04
CA SER A 103 13.12 -0.73 -5.99
C SER A 103 12.47 -1.79 -5.11
N ALA A 104 11.93 -1.41 -3.96
CA ALA A 104 11.33 -2.33 -3.00
C ALA A 104 9.93 -2.81 -3.38
N THR A 105 9.12 -1.96 -4.02
CA THR A 105 7.71 -2.24 -4.28
C THR A 105 7.37 -2.43 -5.75
N GLY A 106 8.16 -1.86 -6.65
CA GLY A 106 7.84 -1.78 -8.06
C GLY A 106 6.85 -0.68 -8.42
N TYR A 107 6.40 0.09 -7.45
CA TYR A 107 5.51 1.24 -7.65
C TYR A 107 6.27 2.55 -7.44
N ALA A 108 5.77 3.61 -8.07
CA ALA A 108 6.28 4.95 -7.82
C ALA A 108 5.72 5.49 -6.51
N ILE A 109 6.48 6.37 -5.86
CA ILE A 109 6.01 7.10 -4.68
C ILE A 109 4.72 7.85 -5.03
N GLY A 110 3.74 7.83 -4.13
CA GLY A 110 2.41 8.39 -4.38
C GLY A 110 1.42 7.43 -5.03
N GLY A 111 1.88 6.29 -5.54
CA GLY A 111 1.03 5.27 -6.15
C GLY A 111 1.31 3.86 -5.63
N VAL A 112 1.94 3.74 -4.46
CA VAL A 112 2.27 2.43 -3.89
C VAL A 112 1.01 1.67 -3.52
N SER A 113 0.81 0.52 -4.17
CA SER A 113 -0.30 -0.39 -3.89
C SER A 113 0.16 -1.51 -2.97
N PRO A 114 -0.71 -2.04 -2.10
CA PRO A 114 -0.37 -3.19 -1.27
C PRO A 114 -0.42 -4.53 -2.02
N TYR A 115 -0.72 -4.52 -3.31
CA TYR A 115 -0.91 -5.72 -4.12
C TYR A 115 0.30 -6.02 -4.99
N ASP A 116 0.53 -7.32 -5.23
CA ASP A 116 1.59 -7.80 -6.12
C ASP A 116 2.99 -7.29 -5.70
N LEU A 117 3.26 -7.41 -4.42
CA LEU A 117 4.53 -7.01 -3.82
C LEU A 117 5.52 -8.18 -3.84
N PRO A 118 6.84 -7.89 -3.82
CA PRO A 118 7.83 -8.95 -3.65
C PRO A 118 7.61 -9.75 -2.35
N ASP A 119 7.80 -11.06 -2.41
CA ASP A 119 7.56 -11.96 -1.28
C ASP A 119 8.48 -11.68 -0.08
N ASP A 120 9.64 -11.10 -0.33
CA ASP A 120 10.62 -10.78 0.70
C ASP A 120 10.42 -9.41 1.36
N LEU A 121 9.47 -8.64 0.89
CA LEU A 121 9.14 -7.34 1.50
C LEU A 121 8.29 -7.56 2.75
N ALA A 122 8.80 -7.14 3.91
CA ALA A 122 8.03 -7.21 5.15
C ALA A 122 6.88 -6.19 5.12
N VAL A 123 5.68 -6.65 5.46
CA VAL A 123 4.47 -5.82 5.51
C VAL A 123 3.91 -5.81 6.93
N PHE A 124 3.70 -4.60 7.45
CA PHE A 124 3.05 -4.40 8.73
C PHE A 124 1.75 -3.64 8.51
N VAL A 125 0.71 -4.03 9.25
CA VAL A 125 -0.62 -3.41 9.16
C VAL A 125 -0.91 -2.71 10.49
N ASP A 126 -1.22 -1.41 10.42
CA ASP A 126 -1.54 -0.66 11.62
C ASP A 126 -2.91 -1.06 12.18
N ASP A 127 -3.01 -1.17 13.49
CA ASP A 127 -4.25 -1.54 14.17
C ASP A 127 -5.39 -0.52 13.97
N SER A 128 -5.08 0.72 13.57
CA SER A 128 -6.10 1.72 13.26
C SER A 128 -7.04 1.31 12.13
N LEU A 129 -6.57 0.45 11.22
CA LEU A 129 -7.38 -0.06 10.11
C LEU A 129 -8.46 -1.04 10.57
N GLU A 130 -8.35 -1.60 11.77
CA GLU A 130 -9.36 -2.50 12.33
C GLU A 130 -10.67 -1.80 12.68
N ARG A 131 -10.70 -0.47 12.69
CA ARG A 131 -11.90 0.32 12.95
C ARG A 131 -12.97 0.22 11.86
N PHE A 132 -12.60 -0.22 10.65
CA PHE A 132 -13.46 -0.18 9.47
C PHE A 132 -13.58 -1.56 8.83
N ASP A 133 -14.77 -1.90 8.37
CA ASP A 133 -15.01 -3.15 7.62
C ASP A 133 -14.59 -3.01 6.15
N ILE A 134 -14.68 -1.81 5.60
CA ILE A 134 -14.34 -1.50 4.22
C ILE A 134 -13.17 -0.53 4.19
N LEU A 135 -12.18 -0.84 3.39
CA LEU A 135 -10.99 -0.02 3.19
C LEU A 135 -10.82 0.32 1.70
N TYR A 136 -10.07 1.37 1.44
CA TYR A 136 -9.72 1.81 0.09
C TYR A 136 -8.20 1.93 -0.01
N THR A 137 -7.63 1.24 -0.98
CA THR A 137 -6.18 1.19 -1.18
C THR A 137 -5.80 1.79 -2.52
N ALA A 138 -4.55 2.23 -2.66
CA ALA A 138 -4.04 2.69 -3.95
C ALA A 138 -3.97 1.53 -4.95
N ALA A 139 -4.25 1.84 -6.20
CA ALA A 139 -4.21 0.86 -7.30
C ALA A 139 -3.04 1.09 -8.26
N GLY A 140 -1.95 1.66 -7.77
CA GLY A 140 -0.73 1.84 -8.56
C GLY A 140 -0.65 3.17 -9.31
N THR A 141 -1.69 4.00 -9.27
CA THR A 141 -1.70 5.34 -9.87
C THR A 141 -2.32 6.35 -8.90
N PRO A 142 -2.04 7.66 -9.09
CA PRO A 142 -2.65 8.70 -8.26
C PRO A 142 -4.15 8.93 -8.50
N ALA A 143 -4.75 8.22 -9.45
CA ALA A 143 -6.15 8.43 -9.85
C ALA A 143 -6.96 7.14 -9.83
N SER A 144 -6.53 6.14 -9.05
CA SER A 144 -7.23 4.86 -8.95
C SER A 144 -7.15 4.31 -7.54
N MET A 145 -8.23 3.64 -7.13
CA MET A 145 -8.35 3.04 -5.80
C MET A 145 -9.01 1.67 -5.92
N VAL A 146 -8.81 0.85 -4.90
CA VAL A 146 -9.49 -0.44 -4.75
C VAL A 146 -10.32 -0.41 -3.48
N ARG A 147 -11.63 -0.65 -3.62
CA ARG A 147 -12.50 -0.91 -2.48
C ARG A 147 -12.39 -2.38 -2.11
N ILE A 148 -12.07 -2.66 -0.87
CA ILE A 148 -11.83 -4.03 -0.41
C ILE A 148 -12.30 -4.23 1.03
N ASP A 149 -12.80 -5.41 1.34
CA ASP A 149 -13.10 -5.78 2.72
C ASP A 149 -11.79 -5.87 3.52
N ARG A 150 -11.80 -5.33 4.74
CA ARG A 150 -10.63 -5.36 5.62
C ARG A 150 -10.06 -6.76 5.81
N SER A 151 -10.93 -7.73 6.09
CA SER A 151 -10.49 -9.12 6.30
C SER A 151 -9.80 -9.71 5.07
N VAL A 152 -10.29 -9.38 3.89
CA VAL A 152 -9.69 -9.83 2.63
C VAL A 152 -8.33 -9.16 2.42
N LEU A 153 -8.23 -7.86 2.65
CA LEU A 153 -6.96 -7.15 2.54
C LEU A 153 -5.91 -7.75 3.47
N PHE A 154 -6.26 -7.94 4.74
CA PHE A 154 -5.31 -8.46 5.74
C PHE A 154 -4.82 -9.86 5.38
N GLU A 155 -5.70 -10.70 4.86
CA GLU A 155 -5.34 -12.02 4.37
C GLU A 155 -4.40 -11.96 3.15
N LEU A 156 -4.72 -11.10 2.18
CA LEU A 156 -3.93 -10.95 0.96
C LEU A 156 -2.50 -10.49 1.22
N VAL A 157 -2.33 -9.53 2.12
CA VAL A 157 -1.00 -8.99 2.39
C VAL A 157 -0.21 -9.83 3.38
N GLY A 158 -0.86 -10.75 4.10
CA GLY A 158 -0.22 -11.60 5.11
C GLY A 158 0.50 -10.79 6.18
N GLY A 159 0.09 -9.54 6.38
CA GLY A 159 0.80 -8.60 7.20
C GLY A 159 0.61 -8.83 8.69
N HIS A 160 1.64 -8.47 9.46
CA HIS A 160 1.56 -8.48 10.91
C HIS A 160 0.83 -7.21 11.39
N VAL A 161 -0.25 -7.40 12.15
CA VAL A 161 -1.02 -6.29 12.73
C VAL A 161 -0.36 -5.81 14.02
N ALA A 162 -0.07 -4.54 14.11
CA ALA A 162 0.57 -3.92 15.27
C ALA A 162 0.23 -2.44 15.36
N ARG A 163 0.54 -1.81 16.49
CA ARG A 163 0.40 -0.37 16.61
C ARG A 163 1.68 0.29 16.10
N ILE A 164 1.64 0.82 14.89
CA ILE A 164 2.76 1.46 14.22
C ILE A 164 2.43 2.87 13.74
N SER A 165 1.37 3.46 14.27
CA SER A 165 0.97 4.81 13.96
C SER A 165 0.72 5.63 15.22
N ARG A 166 0.65 6.95 15.02
CA ARG A 166 0.29 7.91 16.04
C ARG A 166 -0.77 8.86 15.51
N SER A 167 -1.41 9.61 16.40
CA SER A 167 -2.47 10.56 16.03
C SER A 167 -1.97 11.64 15.09
N GLY A 168 -2.86 12.09 14.22
CA GLY A 168 -2.63 13.20 13.31
C GLY A 168 -2.47 12.74 11.87
N ALA A 169 -3.13 13.47 10.97
CA ALA A 169 -2.92 13.33 9.55
C ALA A 169 -1.57 13.97 9.19
N SER A 170 -0.82 13.29 8.35
CA SER A 170 0.40 13.89 7.82
C SER A 170 0.07 14.87 6.72
#